data_9ed0b16cd9fca927fb4cb36ef64a5357
#
_entry.id   9ed0b16cd9fca927fb4cb36ef64a5357
#
_cell.length_a   1.000
_cell.length_b   1.000
_cell.length_c   1.000
_cell.angle_alpha   90.00
_cell.angle_beta   90.00
_cell.angle_gamma   90.00
#
_symmetry.space_group_name_H-M   'P 1'
#
loop_
_entity.id
_entity.type
_entity.pdbx_description
1 polymer ?
#
loop_
_entity_poly.entity_id
_entity_poly.type
_entity_poly.pdbx_seq_one_letter_code
_entity_poly.pdbx_strand_id
1 'polypeptide(L)'
;MSAPAEPAQAADASVPRVLVLGQSPLVLETVLGELGALGVAARGSVHPERAADDFEPGDFDLLALGGGVEAAVREAVKQAFARRNPAIRLLDTHAPVAARQVAEALSLAPADPPVDLDAYGARVGYDGPCEASLSVLRALHERHPDAIPFEAIDVLLGRGVDIAPAAVEAKLIGRRRGGYCHEQNGLFRRVLTACGFQVDGLIARVRWLAPAGARPPGRTHMVLRVMLDGTPWLADVGFGSCVLTEPLRMDTTEPQPTRHDTFRLFPFGVALLLQVWRDGTWLPVYEVFPEPQVQADYELANWYSSTHPDSHFRHGLMVARTAPEARYALRNNRLTVRRPDGETERRRLDADDIEATLRETFGLPVEPAWRPLIERAATAGGED
;
A
#
# COMPACT_ATOMS: atom_id res chain seq x y z
N MET A 1 -50.74 19.50 26.60
CA MET A 1 -49.48 20.27 26.73
C MET A 1 -48.44 19.29 27.26
N SER A 2 -47.69 18.64 26.39
CA SER A 2 -46.61 17.72 26.73
C SER A 2 -45.32 18.49 26.79
N ALA A 3 -44.58 18.33 27.90
CA ALA A 3 -43.26 18.92 28.09
C ALA A 3 -42.23 18.35 27.11
N PRO A 4 -41.26 19.16 26.67
CA PRO A 4 -40.19 18.64 25.81
C PRO A 4 -39.22 17.78 26.63
N ALA A 5 -38.80 16.64 26.03
CA ALA A 5 -37.80 15.77 26.60
C ALA A 5 -36.42 16.48 26.61
N GLU A 6 -35.77 16.44 27.77
CA GLU A 6 -34.39 16.90 27.95
C GLU A 6 -33.43 16.08 27.02
N PRO A 7 -32.43 16.75 26.43
CA PRO A 7 -31.41 16.02 25.66
C PRO A 7 -30.54 15.21 26.66
N ALA A 8 -30.35 13.93 26.31
CA ALA A 8 -29.46 13.02 27.03
C ALA A 8 -28.07 13.67 27.17
N GLN A 9 -27.58 13.78 28.41
CA GLN A 9 -26.24 14.22 28.72
C GLN A 9 -25.22 13.32 27.99
N ALA A 10 -24.35 13.93 27.17
CA ALA A 10 -23.17 13.28 26.63
C ALA A 10 -22.36 12.69 27.80
N ALA A 11 -22.12 11.40 27.79
CA ALA A 11 -21.28 10.73 28.76
C ALA A 11 -19.89 11.41 28.75
N ASP A 12 -19.45 11.85 29.93
CA ASP A 12 -18.11 12.38 30.18
C ASP A 12 -17.10 11.28 29.75
N ALA A 13 -16.47 11.46 28.61
CA ALA A 13 -15.52 10.46 28.07
C ALA A 13 -14.27 10.52 28.95
N SER A 14 -14.17 9.63 29.94
CA SER A 14 -12.99 9.50 30.79
C SER A 14 -11.76 9.28 29.93
N VAL A 15 -10.65 9.96 30.23
CA VAL A 15 -9.36 9.82 29.55
C VAL A 15 -8.95 8.34 29.58
N PRO A 16 -8.70 7.69 28.41
CA PRO A 16 -8.32 6.29 28.35
C PRO A 16 -7.00 6.04 29.08
N ARG A 17 -6.94 4.98 29.87
CA ARG A 17 -5.79 4.60 30.70
C ARG A 17 -5.13 3.35 30.10
N VAL A 18 -3.88 3.45 29.70
CA VAL A 18 -3.15 2.40 29.00
C VAL A 18 -1.89 2.01 29.76
N LEU A 19 -1.67 0.70 29.89
CA LEU A 19 -0.37 0.16 30.30
C LEU A 19 0.37 -0.38 29.08
N VAL A 20 1.58 0.12 28.84
CA VAL A 20 2.45 -0.32 27.75
C VAL A 20 3.63 -1.10 28.34
N LEU A 21 3.80 -2.35 27.90
CA LEU A 21 4.91 -3.21 28.32
C LEU A 21 5.86 -3.48 27.15
N GLY A 22 7.14 -3.24 27.35
CA GLY A 22 8.18 -3.42 26.35
C GLY A 22 9.50 -3.86 26.99
N GLN A 23 10.56 -4.02 26.21
CA GLN A 23 11.91 -4.35 26.73
C GLN A 23 12.92 -3.22 26.46
N SER A 24 12.63 -2.31 25.55
CA SER A 24 13.51 -1.18 25.22
C SER A 24 13.04 0.09 25.89
N PRO A 25 13.84 0.71 26.78
CA PRO A 25 13.49 1.99 27.40
C PRO A 25 13.23 3.10 26.39
N LEU A 26 14.06 3.21 25.35
CA LEU A 26 13.91 4.24 24.31
C LEU A 26 12.59 4.09 23.53
N VAL A 27 12.26 2.86 23.12
CA VAL A 27 11.00 2.59 22.40
C VAL A 27 9.79 2.89 23.32
N LEU A 28 9.88 2.48 24.57
CA LEU A 28 8.79 2.73 25.55
C LEU A 28 8.57 4.23 25.76
N GLU A 29 9.63 5.00 25.95
CA GLU A 29 9.56 6.46 26.11
C GLU A 29 8.93 7.13 24.90
N THR A 30 9.33 6.73 23.69
CA THR A 30 8.74 7.23 22.43
C THR A 30 7.24 6.95 22.36
N VAL A 31 6.82 5.70 22.61
CA VAL A 31 5.41 5.30 22.56
C VAL A 31 4.58 6.04 23.62
N LEU A 32 5.09 6.20 24.82
CA LEU A 32 4.40 6.94 25.89
C LEU A 32 4.24 8.43 25.55
N GLY A 33 5.27 9.04 24.94
CA GLY A 33 5.22 10.42 24.46
C GLY A 33 4.18 10.62 23.36
N GLU A 34 4.15 9.73 22.38
CA GLU A 34 3.16 9.74 21.30
C GLU A 34 1.73 9.55 21.82
N LEU A 35 1.51 8.62 22.75
CA LEU A 35 0.20 8.41 23.38
C LEU A 35 -0.24 9.62 24.21
N GLY A 36 0.68 10.24 24.95
CA GLY A 36 0.41 11.48 25.69
C GLY A 36 -0.01 12.63 24.75
N ALA A 37 0.60 12.77 23.59
CA ALA A 37 0.21 13.76 22.57
C ALA A 37 -1.20 13.51 22.00
N LEU A 38 -1.70 12.27 22.06
CA LEU A 38 -3.06 11.88 21.67
C LEU A 38 -4.07 11.97 22.84
N GLY A 39 -3.66 12.48 23.99
CA GLY A 39 -4.55 12.62 25.16
C GLY A 39 -4.80 11.32 25.93
N VAL A 40 -3.94 10.31 25.78
CA VAL A 40 -4.02 9.02 26.50
C VAL A 40 -3.23 9.08 27.78
N ALA A 41 -3.82 8.66 28.91
CA ALA A 41 -3.11 8.48 30.16
C ALA A 41 -2.34 7.15 30.13
N ALA A 42 -1.11 7.19 29.57
CA ALA A 42 -0.29 6.01 29.41
C ALA A 42 0.76 5.87 30.53
N ARG A 43 0.93 4.64 31.02
CA ARG A 43 2.03 4.22 31.88
C ARG A 43 2.78 3.07 31.22
N GLY A 44 4.03 2.84 31.61
CA GLY A 44 4.80 1.76 30.99
C GLY A 44 5.85 1.14 31.89
N SER A 45 6.28 -0.08 31.51
CA SER A 45 7.38 -0.77 32.17
C SER A 45 8.22 -1.55 31.15
N VAL A 46 9.54 -1.58 31.42
CA VAL A 46 10.49 -2.43 30.69
C VAL A 46 10.70 -3.79 31.35
N HIS A 47 9.94 -4.06 32.39
CA HIS A 47 9.94 -5.31 33.16
C HIS A 47 8.56 -6.00 33.06
N PRO A 48 8.18 -6.51 31.86
CA PRO A 48 6.88 -7.12 31.66
C PRO A 48 6.62 -8.31 32.60
N GLU A 49 7.66 -9.04 32.99
CA GLU A 49 7.58 -10.17 33.92
C GLU A 49 7.10 -9.77 35.33
N ARG A 50 7.24 -8.51 35.72
CA ARG A 50 6.81 -7.97 37.02
C ARG A 50 5.50 -7.19 36.94
N ALA A 51 4.94 -7.03 35.74
CA ALA A 51 3.81 -6.10 35.55
C ALA A 51 2.57 -6.44 36.41
N ALA A 52 2.31 -7.74 36.65
CA ALA A 52 1.18 -8.16 37.48
C ALA A 52 1.36 -7.87 38.99
N ASP A 53 2.60 -7.64 39.43
CA ASP A 53 2.94 -7.27 40.83
C ASP A 53 3.05 -5.75 40.95
N ASP A 54 3.58 -5.07 39.96
CA ASP A 54 3.87 -3.64 39.96
C ASP A 54 2.64 -2.76 39.62
N PHE A 55 1.61 -3.33 38.95
CA PHE A 55 0.44 -2.60 38.49
C PHE A 55 -0.87 -3.30 38.87
N GLU A 56 -1.88 -2.47 39.23
CA GLU A 56 -3.23 -2.96 39.46
C GLU A 56 -4.02 -2.96 38.14
N PRO A 57 -4.45 -4.14 37.62
CA PRO A 57 -5.14 -4.22 36.34
C PRO A 57 -6.41 -3.39 36.21
N GLY A 58 -7.11 -3.13 37.32
CA GLY A 58 -8.30 -2.27 37.36
C GLY A 58 -8.03 -0.79 37.08
N ASP A 59 -6.76 -0.36 37.12
CA ASP A 59 -6.36 1.01 36.80
C ASP A 59 -6.28 1.27 35.28
N PHE A 60 -6.45 0.24 34.44
CA PHE A 60 -6.23 0.35 33.02
C PHE A 60 -7.42 -0.18 32.18
N ASP A 61 -7.66 0.48 31.08
CA ASP A 61 -8.69 0.13 30.11
C ASP A 61 -8.10 -0.76 28.98
N LEU A 62 -6.76 -0.65 28.76
CA LEU A 62 -6.03 -1.41 27.76
C LEU A 62 -4.61 -1.76 28.23
N LEU A 63 -4.19 -3.01 27.96
CA LEU A 63 -2.82 -3.49 28.13
C LEU A 63 -2.21 -3.73 26.74
N ALA A 64 -1.16 -2.97 26.42
CA ALA A 64 -0.39 -3.09 25.17
C ALA A 64 0.95 -3.81 25.44
N LEU A 65 1.24 -4.88 24.69
CA LEU A 65 2.47 -5.67 24.83
C LEU A 65 3.32 -5.55 23.55
N GLY A 66 4.50 -4.99 23.69
CA GLY A 66 5.46 -4.81 22.59
C GLY A 66 5.98 -6.14 22.00
N GLY A 67 6.28 -6.15 20.72
CA GLY A 67 6.75 -7.35 20.00
C GLY A 67 8.05 -7.97 20.54
N GLY A 68 8.88 -7.19 21.24
CA GLY A 68 10.09 -7.68 21.90
C GLY A 68 9.88 -8.48 23.20
N VAL A 69 8.66 -8.50 23.74
CA VAL A 69 8.34 -9.28 24.96
C VAL A 69 8.29 -10.75 24.59
N GLU A 70 9.01 -11.60 25.34
CA GLU A 70 9.03 -13.05 25.14
C GLU A 70 7.62 -13.65 25.17
N ALA A 71 7.32 -14.60 24.27
CA ALA A 71 5.99 -15.17 24.10
C ALA A 71 5.41 -15.76 25.40
N ALA A 72 6.21 -16.48 26.18
CA ALA A 72 5.78 -17.07 27.45
C ALA A 72 5.42 -16.03 28.50
N VAL A 73 6.23 -14.94 28.60
CA VAL A 73 5.95 -13.80 29.49
C VAL A 73 4.69 -13.06 29.06
N ARG A 74 4.53 -12.84 27.74
CA ARG A 74 3.36 -12.17 27.17
C ARG A 74 2.06 -12.89 27.56
N GLU A 75 2.00 -14.20 27.35
CA GLU A 75 0.82 -14.97 27.67
C GLU A 75 0.55 -15.04 29.17
N ALA A 76 1.58 -15.16 30.01
CA ALA A 76 1.43 -15.14 31.45
C ALA A 76 0.85 -13.80 31.96
N VAL A 77 1.36 -12.68 31.43
CA VAL A 77 0.87 -11.33 31.78
C VAL A 77 -0.57 -11.11 31.33
N LYS A 78 -0.91 -11.48 30.07
CA LYS A 78 -2.28 -11.40 29.56
C LYS A 78 -3.25 -12.15 30.46
N GLN A 79 -2.92 -13.38 30.81
CA GLN A 79 -3.75 -14.20 31.69
C GLN A 79 -3.88 -13.61 33.10
N ALA A 80 -2.80 -13.05 33.68
CA ALA A 80 -2.82 -12.44 34.98
C ALA A 80 -3.72 -11.19 35.02
N PHE A 81 -3.62 -10.35 33.99
CA PHE A 81 -4.42 -9.13 33.87
C PHE A 81 -5.89 -9.44 33.58
N ALA A 82 -6.19 -10.36 32.64
CA ALA A 82 -7.56 -10.74 32.31
C ALA A 82 -8.31 -11.40 33.49
N ARG A 83 -7.62 -12.17 34.35
CA ARG A 83 -8.24 -12.75 35.55
C ARG A 83 -8.65 -11.69 36.57
N ARG A 84 -7.86 -10.62 36.74
CA ARG A 84 -8.11 -9.55 37.71
C ARG A 84 -8.99 -8.42 37.17
N ASN A 85 -8.96 -8.21 35.84
CA ASN A 85 -9.82 -7.27 35.13
C ASN A 85 -10.35 -7.92 33.83
N PRO A 86 -11.49 -8.63 33.85
CA PRO A 86 -12.05 -9.25 32.67
C PRO A 86 -12.46 -8.27 31.55
N ALA A 87 -12.60 -6.97 31.87
CA ALA A 87 -12.95 -5.94 30.91
C ALA A 87 -11.75 -5.32 30.22
N ILE A 88 -10.52 -5.62 30.68
CA ILE A 88 -9.31 -5.05 30.07
C ILE A 88 -9.12 -5.49 28.62
N ARG A 89 -8.84 -4.56 27.75
CA ARG A 89 -8.51 -4.87 26.35
C ARG A 89 -7.04 -5.27 26.26
N LEU A 90 -6.76 -6.40 25.61
CA LEU A 90 -5.40 -6.92 25.42
C LEU A 90 -4.98 -6.68 23.98
N LEU A 91 -3.81 -6.05 23.79
CA LEU A 91 -3.32 -5.70 22.47
C LEU A 91 -1.84 -6.07 22.32
N ASP A 92 -1.51 -6.89 21.34
CA ASP A 92 -0.13 -7.09 20.91
C ASP A 92 0.26 -5.96 19.97
N THR A 93 1.37 -5.29 20.27
CA THR A 93 1.87 -4.16 19.49
C THR A 93 3.32 -4.41 19.04
N HIS A 94 3.76 -3.66 18.06
CA HIS A 94 5.16 -3.69 17.64
C HIS A 94 5.62 -2.28 17.24
N ALA A 95 6.84 -1.96 17.61
CA ALA A 95 7.47 -0.73 17.16
C ALA A 95 7.72 -0.80 15.63
N PRO A 96 7.61 0.33 14.93
CA PRO A 96 7.39 1.68 15.41
C PRO A 96 5.91 2.13 15.48
N VAL A 97 4.94 1.24 15.22
CA VAL A 97 3.51 1.58 15.10
C VAL A 97 2.70 1.38 16.38
N ALA A 98 3.34 1.08 17.51
CA ALA A 98 2.66 0.71 18.75
C ALA A 98 1.66 1.77 19.24
N ALA A 99 2.04 3.05 19.26
CA ALA A 99 1.16 4.14 19.68
C ALA A 99 -0.07 4.27 18.77
N ARG A 100 0.11 4.14 17.47
CA ARG A 100 -0.99 4.15 16.50
C ARG A 100 -1.93 2.96 16.70
N GLN A 101 -1.40 1.75 16.90
CA GLN A 101 -2.21 0.56 17.17
C GLN A 101 -3.06 0.73 18.45
N VAL A 102 -2.47 1.32 19.51
CA VAL A 102 -3.21 1.66 20.73
C VAL A 102 -4.29 2.70 20.47
N ALA A 103 -3.97 3.78 19.73
CA ALA A 103 -4.92 4.82 19.40
C ALA A 103 -6.10 4.29 18.54
N GLU A 104 -5.83 3.43 17.58
CA GLU A 104 -6.84 2.73 16.76
C GLU A 104 -7.72 1.82 17.66
N ALA A 105 -7.08 1.05 18.54
CA ALA A 105 -7.79 0.20 19.47
C ALA A 105 -8.70 0.99 20.43
N LEU A 106 -8.33 2.21 20.79
CA LEU A 106 -9.12 3.11 21.64
C LEU A 106 -10.10 3.99 20.84
N SER A 107 -10.14 3.89 19.53
CA SER A 107 -10.92 4.76 18.61
C SER A 107 -10.58 6.26 18.77
N LEU A 108 -9.32 6.56 19.11
CA LEU A 108 -8.82 7.94 19.32
C LEU A 108 -8.07 8.48 18.11
N ALA A 109 -7.46 7.61 17.29
CA ALA A 109 -6.94 8.05 16.02
C ALA A 109 -8.15 8.41 15.14
N PRO A 110 -8.11 9.53 14.38
CA PRO A 110 -9.00 9.63 13.26
C PRO A 110 -8.67 8.42 12.38
N ALA A 111 -9.53 7.42 12.40
CA ALA A 111 -9.45 6.33 11.45
C ALA A 111 -9.34 7.00 10.07
N ASP A 112 -8.39 6.57 9.24
CA ASP A 112 -8.45 6.93 7.82
C ASP A 112 -9.91 6.78 7.39
N PRO A 113 -10.51 7.78 6.73
CA PRO A 113 -11.91 7.67 6.35
C PRO A 113 -12.11 6.33 5.65
N PRO A 114 -13.17 5.57 5.97
CA PRO A 114 -13.40 4.28 5.35
C PRO A 114 -13.39 4.47 3.83
N VAL A 115 -12.74 3.54 3.12
CA VAL A 115 -12.76 3.57 1.65
C VAL A 115 -14.19 3.36 1.15
N ASP A 116 -14.61 4.16 0.17
CA ASP A 116 -15.89 3.97 -0.50
C ASP A 116 -15.80 2.75 -1.45
N LEU A 117 -16.24 1.60 -0.95
CA LEU A 117 -16.19 0.33 -1.69
C LEU A 117 -17.14 0.32 -2.89
N ASP A 118 -18.28 0.98 -2.81
CA ASP A 118 -19.24 1.06 -3.92
C ASP A 118 -18.68 1.91 -5.05
N ALA A 119 -18.11 3.07 -4.73
CA ALA A 119 -17.45 3.93 -5.71
C ALA A 119 -16.20 3.24 -6.31
N TYR A 120 -15.41 2.52 -5.51
CA TYR A 120 -14.30 1.72 -6.01
C TYR A 120 -14.78 0.60 -6.93
N GLY A 121 -15.79 -0.18 -6.52
CA GLY A 121 -16.41 -1.24 -7.33
C GLY A 121 -16.88 -0.71 -8.68
N ALA A 122 -17.61 0.41 -8.68
CA ALA A 122 -18.06 1.09 -9.90
C ALA A 122 -16.87 1.57 -10.77
N ARG A 123 -15.75 1.99 -10.14
CA ARG A 123 -14.55 2.45 -10.85
C ARG A 123 -13.84 1.31 -11.58
N VAL A 124 -13.75 0.11 -10.95
CA VAL A 124 -13.03 -1.05 -11.50
C VAL A 124 -13.97 -2.06 -12.17
N GLY A 125 -15.26 -1.81 -12.20
CA GLY A 125 -16.25 -2.72 -12.80
C GLY A 125 -16.40 -4.02 -11.99
N TYR A 126 -16.39 -3.93 -10.66
CA TYR A 126 -16.58 -5.06 -9.76
C TYR A 126 -17.84 -4.89 -8.91
N ASP A 127 -18.76 -5.82 -9.03
CA ASP A 127 -20.03 -5.90 -8.31
C ASP A 127 -20.19 -7.18 -7.47
N GLY A 128 -19.08 -7.90 -7.29
CA GLY A 128 -19.04 -9.14 -6.51
C GLY A 128 -18.96 -8.91 -5.00
N PRO A 129 -18.88 -10.00 -4.21
CA PRO A 129 -18.78 -9.91 -2.77
C PRO A 129 -17.48 -9.23 -2.32
N CYS A 130 -17.54 -8.58 -1.13
CA CYS A 130 -16.37 -8.01 -0.48
C CYS A 130 -16.04 -8.87 0.76
N GLU A 131 -15.31 -9.95 0.54
CA GLU A 131 -14.92 -10.91 1.57
C GLU A 131 -13.49 -11.42 1.33
N ALA A 132 -12.81 -11.84 2.40
CA ALA A 132 -11.44 -12.34 2.31
C ALA A 132 -11.41 -13.77 1.71
N SER A 133 -11.43 -13.85 0.39
CA SER A 133 -11.28 -15.10 -0.37
C SER A 133 -10.32 -14.93 -1.54
N LEU A 134 -9.69 -16.04 -1.99
CA LEU A 134 -8.75 -16.00 -3.11
C LEU A 134 -9.44 -15.56 -4.42
N SER A 135 -10.70 -15.92 -4.61
CA SER A 135 -11.49 -15.51 -5.78
C SER A 135 -11.70 -13.99 -5.82
N VAL A 136 -12.01 -13.38 -4.68
CA VAL A 136 -12.16 -11.92 -4.54
C VAL A 136 -10.81 -11.22 -4.73
N LEU A 137 -9.74 -11.73 -4.10
CA LEU A 137 -8.40 -11.17 -4.27
C LEU A 137 -7.99 -11.15 -5.75
N ARG A 138 -8.18 -12.24 -6.48
CA ARG A 138 -7.87 -12.33 -7.91
C ARG A 138 -8.73 -11.38 -8.74
N ALA A 139 -10.03 -11.36 -8.51
CA ALA A 139 -10.96 -10.52 -9.26
C ALA A 139 -10.66 -9.03 -9.10
N LEU A 140 -10.39 -8.58 -7.88
CA LEU A 140 -10.03 -7.17 -7.62
C LEU A 140 -8.66 -6.82 -8.18
N HIS A 141 -7.68 -7.73 -8.03
CA HIS A 141 -6.31 -7.54 -8.51
C HIS A 141 -6.24 -7.40 -10.03
N GLU A 142 -6.98 -8.23 -10.75
CA GLU A 142 -7.05 -8.19 -12.22
C GLU A 142 -7.72 -6.90 -12.72
N ARG A 143 -8.86 -6.53 -12.13
CA ARG A 143 -9.68 -5.39 -12.57
C ARG A 143 -9.04 -4.04 -12.29
N HIS A 144 -8.25 -3.95 -11.21
CA HIS A 144 -7.65 -2.67 -10.81
C HIS A 144 -6.74 -2.08 -11.91
N PRO A 145 -5.67 -2.75 -12.39
CA PRO A 145 -4.81 -2.21 -13.45
C PRO A 145 -5.49 -2.14 -14.82
N ASP A 146 -6.59 -2.87 -15.03
CA ASP A 146 -7.40 -2.75 -16.25
C ASP A 146 -8.24 -1.45 -16.27
N ALA A 147 -8.67 -0.98 -15.10
CA ALA A 147 -9.52 0.19 -14.98
C ALA A 147 -8.76 1.47 -14.59
N ILE A 148 -7.74 1.36 -13.76
CA ILE A 148 -6.98 2.50 -13.22
C ILE A 148 -5.55 2.45 -13.81
N PRO A 149 -5.22 3.29 -14.80
CA PRO A 149 -3.90 3.26 -15.42
C PRO A 149 -2.80 3.72 -14.47
N PHE A 150 -1.61 3.18 -14.64
CA PHE A 150 -0.40 3.75 -14.06
C PHE A 150 -0.05 5.05 -14.76
N GLU A 151 0.19 6.14 -14.01
CA GLU A 151 0.68 7.40 -14.55
C GLU A 151 1.40 8.24 -13.49
N ALA A 152 2.31 9.10 -13.93
CA ALA A 152 3.05 10.03 -13.08
C ALA A 152 2.99 11.48 -13.62
N ILE A 153 1.85 11.87 -14.23
CA ILE A 153 1.70 13.16 -14.92
C ILE A 153 1.81 14.34 -13.93
N ASP A 154 1.30 14.20 -12.70
CA ASP A 154 1.41 15.25 -11.69
C ASP A 154 2.86 15.52 -11.29
N VAL A 155 3.73 14.49 -11.33
CA VAL A 155 5.18 14.64 -11.13
C VAL A 155 5.81 15.47 -12.25
N LEU A 156 5.46 15.19 -13.50
CA LEU A 156 5.96 15.93 -14.67
C LEU A 156 5.47 17.39 -14.69
N LEU A 157 4.30 17.65 -14.11
CA LEU A 157 3.73 19.00 -13.96
C LEU A 157 4.31 19.74 -12.74
N GLY A 158 5.17 19.08 -11.95
CA GLY A 158 5.74 19.67 -10.73
C GLY A 158 4.76 19.88 -9.59
N ARG A 159 3.60 19.17 -9.63
CA ARG A 159 2.55 19.26 -8.60
C ARG A 159 2.85 18.39 -7.37
N GLY A 160 3.84 17.49 -7.47
CA GLY A 160 4.05 16.43 -6.46
C GLY A 160 2.92 15.40 -6.44
N VAL A 161 2.97 14.49 -5.48
CA VAL A 161 1.93 13.46 -5.29
C VAL A 161 1.55 13.41 -3.82
N ASP A 162 0.29 13.65 -3.52
CA ASP A 162 -0.29 13.48 -2.18
C ASP A 162 -0.82 12.04 -2.06
N ILE A 163 -0.24 11.28 -1.12
CA ILE A 163 -0.62 9.89 -0.83
C ILE A 163 -1.58 9.75 0.35
N ALA A 164 -2.12 10.86 0.86
CA ALA A 164 -3.18 10.80 1.86
C ALA A 164 -4.42 10.08 1.28
N PRO A 165 -5.09 9.24 2.07
CA PRO A 165 -6.23 8.42 1.62
C PRO A 165 -7.29 9.19 0.83
N ALA A 166 -7.74 10.33 1.36
CA ALA A 166 -8.77 11.15 0.70
C ALA A 166 -8.29 11.74 -0.64
N ALA A 167 -7.00 12.15 -0.73
CA ALA A 167 -6.43 12.70 -1.96
C ALA A 167 -6.34 11.62 -3.06
N VAL A 168 -5.92 10.41 -2.68
CA VAL A 168 -5.83 9.24 -3.56
C VAL A 168 -7.22 8.84 -4.08
N GLU A 169 -8.22 8.71 -3.22
CA GLU A 169 -9.59 8.40 -3.64
C GLU A 169 -10.18 9.48 -4.56
N ALA A 170 -10.02 10.75 -4.19
CA ALA A 170 -10.48 11.87 -5.02
C ALA A 170 -9.83 11.85 -6.42
N LYS A 171 -8.56 11.41 -6.53
CA LYS A 171 -7.85 11.33 -7.80
C LYS A 171 -8.21 10.09 -8.60
N LEU A 172 -8.05 8.89 -8.03
CA LEU A 172 -8.17 7.63 -8.76
C LEU A 172 -9.62 7.24 -9.02
N ILE A 173 -10.51 7.51 -8.08
CA ILE A 173 -11.94 7.20 -8.18
C ILE A 173 -12.70 8.43 -8.69
N GLY A 174 -12.70 9.53 -7.94
CA GLY A 174 -13.52 10.70 -8.21
C GLY A 174 -13.20 11.36 -9.55
N ARG A 175 -11.93 11.70 -9.80
CA ARG A 175 -11.49 12.32 -11.06
C ARG A 175 -11.17 11.32 -12.17
N ARG A 176 -11.31 10.02 -11.92
CA ARG A 176 -11.01 8.95 -12.86
C ARG A 176 -9.58 9.01 -13.45
N ARG A 177 -8.65 9.59 -12.70
CA ARG A 177 -7.23 9.64 -13.02
C ARG A 177 -6.57 8.28 -12.77
N GLY A 178 -5.32 8.15 -13.13
CA GLY A 178 -4.42 7.11 -12.69
C GLY A 178 -3.51 7.58 -11.55
N GLY A 179 -2.52 6.80 -11.25
CA GLY A 179 -1.48 7.09 -10.27
C GLY A 179 -0.34 6.10 -10.37
N TYR A 180 0.70 6.30 -9.56
CA TYR A 180 1.82 5.36 -9.50
C TYR A 180 1.75 4.45 -8.25
N CYS A 181 2.80 3.69 -7.95
CA CYS A 181 2.74 2.59 -6.99
C CYS A 181 2.19 2.96 -5.61
N HIS A 182 2.56 4.13 -5.05
CA HIS A 182 2.10 4.55 -3.72
C HIS A 182 0.60 4.86 -3.70
N GLU A 183 0.07 5.43 -4.77
CA GLU A 183 -1.36 5.72 -4.90
C GLU A 183 -2.15 4.44 -5.20
N GLN A 184 -1.72 3.65 -6.17
CA GLN A 184 -2.38 2.41 -6.60
C GLN A 184 -2.42 1.37 -5.49
N ASN A 185 -1.25 0.99 -4.96
CA ASN A 185 -1.17 -0.03 -3.91
C ASN A 185 -1.67 0.50 -2.56
N GLY A 186 -1.57 1.81 -2.30
CA GLY A 186 -2.18 2.46 -1.14
C GLY A 186 -3.70 2.32 -1.12
N LEU A 187 -4.36 2.65 -2.23
CA LEU A 187 -5.81 2.44 -2.40
C LEU A 187 -6.17 0.96 -2.31
N PHE A 188 -5.44 0.10 -3.02
CA PHE A 188 -5.72 -1.33 -3.07
C PHE A 188 -5.59 -1.98 -1.67
N ARG A 189 -4.59 -1.59 -0.87
CA ARG A 189 -4.45 -2.03 0.52
C ARG A 189 -5.70 -1.71 1.34
N ARG A 190 -6.22 -0.50 1.24
CA ARG A 190 -7.41 -0.07 1.98
C ARG A 190 -8.65 -0.83 1.54
N VAL A 191 -8.85 -1.03 0.25
CA VAL A 191 -9.94 -1.83 -0.30
C VAL A 191 -9.88 -3.27 0.22
N LEU A 192 -8.73 -3.93 0.12
CA LEU A 192 -8.57 -5.29 0.62
C LEU A 192 -8.79 -5.39 2.13
N THR A 193 -8.27 -4.43 2.91
CA THR A 193 -8.49 -4.38 4.36
C THR A 193 -9.97 -4.22 4.69
N ALA A 194 -10.70 -3.37 3.97
CA ALA A 194 -12.14 -3.18 4.15
C ALA A 194 -12.95 -4.44 3.78
N CYS A 195 -12.45 -5.25 2.84
CA CYS A 195 -13.01 -6.58 2.52
C CYS A 195 -12.57 -7.69 3.51
N GLY A 196 -11.88 -7.35 4.60
CA GLY A 196 -11.51 -8.29 5.66
C GLY A 196 -10.20 -9.04 5.43
N PHE A 197 -9.40 -8.71 4.41
CA PHE A 197 -8.09 -9.31 4.22
C PHE A 197 -7.08 -8.78 5.24
N GLN A 198 -6.16 -9.65 5.68
CA GLN A 198 -4.96 -9.25 6.40
C GLN A 198 -3.90 -8.81 5.39
N VAL A 199 -3.53 -7.52 5.39
CA VAL A 199 -2.65 -6.91 4.38
C VAL A 199 -1.51 -6.14 5.03
N ASP A 200 -0.28 -6.52 4.70
CA ASP A 200 0.92 -5.75 5.04
C ASP A 200 1.39 -4.96 3.83
N GLY A 201 1.76 -3.71 4.05
CA GLY A 201 2.49 -2.94 3.06
C GLY A 201 3.98 -3.27 3.12
N LEU A 202 4.58 -3.59 1.99
CA LEU A 202 6.01 -3.87 1.83
C LEU A 202 6.66 -2.83 0.90
N ILE A 203 7.99 -2.82 0.89
CA ILE A 203 8.75 -1.99 -0.03
C ILE A 203 9.66 -2.84 -0.92
N ALA A 204 9.80 -2.43 -2.18
CA ALA A 204 10.60 -3.14 -3.16
C ALA A 204 11.64 -2.22 -3.82
N ARG A 205 12.69 -2.84 -4.35
CA ARG A 205 13.75 -2.19 -5.14
C ARG A 205 13.60 -2.59 -6.60
N VAL A 206 13.33 -1.63 -7.46
CA VAL A 206 13.13 -1.87 -8.89
C VAL A 206 14.43 -2.33 -9.56
N ARG A 207 14.33 -3.40 -10.37
CA ARG A 207 15.41 -3.95 -11.20
C ARG A 207 15.03 -3.95 -12.69
N TRP A 208 13.82 -3.57 -12.99
CA TRP A 208 13.24 -3.60 -14.32
C TRP A 208 14.06 -2.76 -15.30
N LEU A 209 14.54 -3.37 -16.37
CA LEU A 209 15.35 -2.75 -17.41
C LEU A 209 16.65 -2.08 -16.90
N ALA A 210 17.11 -2.41 -15.69
CA ALA A 210 18.36 -1.89 -15.18
C ALA A 210 19.54 -2.47 -15.99
N PRO A 211 20.50 -1.63 -16.46
CA PRO A 211 21.69 -2.11 -17.12
C PRO A 211 22.49 -3.08 -16.23
N ALA A 212 23.17 -4.04 -16.84
CA ALA A 212 24.06 -4.94 -16.12
C ALA A 212 25.16 -4.13 -15.40
N GLY A 213 25.34 -4.40 -14.10
CA GLY A 213 26.32 -3.69 -13.26
C GLY A 213 25.88 -2.28 -12.79
N ALA A 214 24.68 -1.85 -13.10
CA ALA A 214 24.15 -0.58 -12.60
C ALA A 214 24.09 -0.57 -11.06
N ARG A 215 24.39 0.59 -10.45
CA ARG A 215 24.20 0.78 -9.01
C ARG A 215 22.73 0.51 -8.64
N PRO A 216 22.48 -0.32 -7.60
CA PRO A 216 21.11 -0.56 -7.16
C PRO A 216 20.40 0.77 -6.77
N PRO A 217 19.18 1.03 -7.26
CA PRO A 217 18.40 2.22 -6.86
C PRO A 217 17.90 2.08 -5.41
N GLY A 218 17.27 3.13 -4.89
CA GLY A 218 16.59 3.11 -3.60
C GLY A 218 15.42 2.10 -3.57
N ARG A 219 14.94 1.80 -2.36
CA ARG A 219 13.69 1.06 -2.15
C ARG A 219 12.54 2.06 -2.25
N THR A 220 11.91 2.17 -3.40
CA THR A 220 10.89 3.20 -3.66
C THR A 220 9.59 2.66 -4.21
N HIS A 221 9.49 1.34 -4.44
CA HIS A 221 8.28 0.73 -4.98
C HIS A 221 7.47 0.08 -3.86
N MET A 222 6.23 0.53 -3.67
CA MET A 222 5.29 -0.07 -2.74
C MET A 222 4.68 -1.33 -3.34
N VAL A 223 4.63 -2.43 -2.57
CA VAL A 223 3.90 -3.66 -2.89
C VAL A 223 3.18 -4.16 -1.65
N LEU A 224 2.31 -5.16 -1.78
CA LEU A 224 1.50 -5.68 -0.69
C LEU A 224 1.77 -7.17 -0.46
N ARG A 225 1.76 -7.59 0.81
CA ARG A 225 1.61 -8.99 1.21
C ARG A 225 0.21 -9.19 1.76
N VAL A 226 -0.53 -10.11 1.17
CA VAL A 226 -1.86 -10.52 1.63
C VAL A 226 -1.75 -11.90 2.25
N MET A 227 -2.13 -12.03 3.53
CA MET A 227 -2.21 -13.32 4.19
C MET A 227 -3.60 -13.91 4.00
N LEU A 228 -3.68 -15.10 3.43
CA LEU A 228 -4.94 -15.81 3.22
C LEU A 228 -4.75 -17.30 3.50
N ASP A 229 -5.50 -17.83 4.46
CA ASP A 229 -5.43 -19.23 4.89
C ASP A 229 -3.99 -19.71 5.20
N GLY A 230 -3.21 -18.84 5.87
CA GLY A 230 -1.82 -19.10 6.21
C GLY A 230 -0.82 -18.97 5.04
N THR A 231 -1.30 -18.69 3.82
CA THR A 231 -0.45 -18.52 2.62
C THR A 231 -0.18 -17.03 2.38
N PRO A 232 1.08 -16.61 2.22
CA PRO A 232 1.44 -15.25 1.84
C PRO A 232 1.33 -15.05 0.32
N TRP A 233 0.59 -14.02 -0.11
CA TRP A 233 0.42 -13.63 -1.50
C TRP A 233 1.04 -12.25 -1.74
N LEU A 234 1.83 -12.13 -2.79
CA LEU A 234 2.28 -10.85 -3.32
C LEU A 234 1.16 -10.25 -4.18
N ALA A 235 0.72 -9.05 -3.83
CA ALA A 235 -0.19 -8.26 -4.65
C ALA A 235 0.47 -6.93 -5.02
N ASP A 236 0.42 -6.59 -6.30
CA ASP A 236 0.98 -5.35 -6.84
C ASP A 236 0.19 -4.91 -8.08
N VAL A 237 -0.60 -3.87 -7.92
CA VAL A 237 -1.41 -3.26 -8.98
C VAL A 237 -0.80 -1.95 -9.51
N GLY A 238 0.41 -1.59 -9.05
CA GLY A 238 1.03 -0.28 -9.27
C GLY A 238 2.40 -0.29 -9.95
N PHE A 239 2.83 -1.35 -10.62
CA PHE A 239 4.17 -1.39 -11.24
C PHE A 239 4.24 -0.77 -12.65
N GLY A 240 3.13 -0.51 -13.28
CA GLY A 240 3.11 0.05 -14.64
C GLY A 240 3.23 -1.03 -15.73
N SER A 241 4.21 -0.93 -16.63
CA SER A 241 4.26 -1.76 -17.84
C SER A 241 4.45 -3.26 -17.61
N CYS A 242 4.92 -3.67 -16.44
CA CYS A 242 5.10 -5.07 -16.06
C CYS A 242 4.30 -5.42 -14.79
N VAL A 243 3.18 -4.73 -14.57
CA VAL A 243 2.30 -4.94 -13.40
C VAL A 243 1.78 -6.39 -13.37
N LEU A 244 1.63 -6.94 -12.17
CA LEU A 244 0.97 -8.23 -11.99
C LEU A 244 -0.52 -8.11 -12.37
N THR A 245 -1.05 -9.11 -13.06
CA THR A 245 -2.50 -9.21 -13.35
C THR A 245 -3.21 -10.22 -12.43
N GLU A 246 -2.43 -10.92 -11.60
CA GLU A 246 -2.93 -11.81 -10.55
C GLU A 246 -1.98 -11.76 -9.35
N PRO A 247 -2.45 -12.02 -8.12
CA PRO A 247 -1.58 -12.19 -6.97
C PRO A 247 -0.72 -13.45 -7.12
N LEU A 248 0.53 -13.40 -6.63
CA LEU A 248 1.46 -14.51 -6.69
C LEU A 248 1.73 -15.09 -5.29
N ARG A 249 1.84 -16.39 -5.17
CA ARG A 249 2.29 -17.04 -3.92
C ARG A 249 3.74 -16.65 -3.64
N MET A 250 4.03 -16.24 -2.40
CA MET A 250 5.38 -15.85 -1.97
C MET A 250 6.19 -17.02 -1.38
N ASP A 251 5.54 -18.14 -1.12
CA ASP A 251 6.11 -19.33 -0.49
C ASP A 251 6.54 -20.42 -1.49
N THR A 252 6.61 -20.08 -2.78
CA THR A 252 7.06 -21.00 -3.83
C THR A 252 7.99 -20.30 -4.82
N THR A 253 8.94 -21.05 -5.38
CA THR A 253 9.84 -20.60 -6.46
C THR A 253 9.37 -21.07 -7.84
N GLU A 254 8.29 -21.86 -7.90
CA GLU A 254 7.76 -22.36 -9.15
C GLU A 254 7.21 -21.24 -10.04
N PRO A 255 7.30 -21.37 -11.36
CA PRO A 255 6.67 -20.45 -12.29
C PRO A 255 5.15 -20.35 -12.06
N GLN A 256 4.65 -19.14 -12.00
CA GLN A 256 3.23 -18.83 -11.79
C GLN A 256 2.71 -18.08 -13.01
N PRO A 257 1.93 -18.75 -13.89
CA PRO A 257 1.33 -18.10 -15.04
C PRO A 257 0.23 -17.15 -14.60
N THR A 258 0.19 -15.98 -15.23
CA THR A 258 -0.90 -14.99 -15.12
C THR A 258 -1.50 -14.75 -16.51
N ARG A 259 -2.51 -13.91 -16.60
CA ARG A 259 -3.17 -13.60 -17.88
C ARG A 259 -2.21 -13.13 -18.98
N HIS A 260 -1.14 -12.42 -18.65
CA HIS A 260 -0.26 -11.83 -19.66
C HIS A 260 1.16 -12.37 -19.67
N ASP A 261 1.69 -12.73 -18.52
CA ASP A 261 3.09 -13.15 -18.38
C ASP A 261 3.18 -14.27 -17.33
N THR A 262 4.27 -15.02 -17.36
CA THR A 262 4.62 -15.97 -16.30
C THR A 262 5.68 -15.32 -15.39
N PHE A 263 5.42 -15.35 -14.08
CA PHE A 263 6.31 -14.81 -13.07
C PHE A 263 6.82 -15.90 -12.13
N ARG A 264 7.88 -15.60 -11.40
CA ARG A 264 8.32 -16.38 -10.23
C ARG A 264 8.94 -15.47 -9.19
N LEU A 265 8.91 -15.92 -7.93
CA LEU A 265 9.62 -15.33 -6.82
C LEU A 265 10.80 -16.22 -6.45
N PHE A 266 11.97 -15.63 -6.30
CA PHE A 266 13.20 -16.36 -6.03
C PHE A 266 13.94 -15.74 -4.84
N PRO A 267 14.44 -16.54 -3.86
CA PRO A 267 15.23 -16.01 -2.75
C PRO A 267 16.47 -15.25 -3.23
N PHE A 268 16.65 -14.02 -2.78
CA PHE A 268 17.75 -13.14 -3.14
C PHE A 268 18.27 -12.38 -1.92
N GLY A 269 19.23 -12.97 -1.22
CA GLY A 269 19.70 -12.49 0.07
C GLY A 269 18.56 -12.47 1.10
N VAL A 270 18.26 -11.30 1.66
CA VAL A 270 17.15 -11.09 2.61
C VAL A 270 15.82 -10.77 1.92
N ALA A 271 15.81 -10.66 0.59
CA ALA A 271 14.66 -10.30 -0.23
C ALA A 271 14.16 -11.50 -1.05
N LEU A 272 13.01 -11.31 -1.69
CA LEU A 272 12.53 -12.14 -2.78
C LEU A 272 12.66 -11.37 -4.09
N LEU A 273 13.34 -11.92 -5.10
CA LEU A 273 13.43 -11.34 -6.42
C LEU A 273 12.24 -11.79 -7.27
N LEU A 274 11.39 -10.86 -7.66
CA LEU A 274 10.39 -11.11 -8.69
C LEU A 274 11.05 -11.12 -10.06
N GLN A 275 10.78 -12.17 -10.83
CA GLN A 275 11.22 -12.31 -12.22
C GLN A 275 10.03 -12.58 -13.13
N VAL A 276 10.10 -12.08 -14.37
CA VAL A 276 9.15 -12.35 -15.44
C VAL A 276 9.83 -13.16 -16.55
N TRP A 277 9.12 -14.14 -17.08
CA TRP A 277 9.58 -14.91 -18.24
C TRP A 277 9.25 -14.16 -19.53
N ARG A 278 10.28 -13.77 -20.27
CA ARG A 278 10.14 -13.13 -21.57
C ARG A 278 11.26 -13.54 -22.52
N ASP A 279 10.92 -13.79 -23.75
CA ASP A 279 11.86 -14.08 -24.85
C ASP A 279 12.88 -15.19 -24.49
N GLY A 280 12.41 -16.25 -23.81
CA GLY A 280 13.23 -17.39 -23.41
C GLY A 280 14.12 -17.18 -22.21
N THR A 281 13.95 -16.08 -21.45
CA THR A 281 14.78 -15.78 -20.26
C THR A 281 13.98 -15.20 -19.10
N TRP A 282 14.50 -15.37 -17.88
CA TRP A 282 13.98 -14.74 -16.69
C TRP A 282 14.59 -13.35 -16.50
N LEU A 283 13.78 -12.32 -16.62
CA LEU A 283 14.18 -10.92 -16.41
C LEU A 283 13.82 -10.47 -15.00
N PRO A 284 14.72 -9.77 -14.28
CA PRO A 284 14.43 -9.25 -12.95
C PRO A 284 13.44 -8.07 -13.04
N VAL A 285 12.44 -8.08 -12.16
CA VAL A 285 11.45 -6.99 -12.06
C VAL A 285 11.76 -6.11 -10.83
N TYR A 286 11.71 -6.69 -9.64
CA TYR A 286 12.09 -6.00 -8.41
C TYR A 286 12.42 -6.97 -7.27
N GLU A 287 13.13 -6.47 -6.25
CA GLU A 287 13.41 -7.16 -4.99
C GLU A 287 12.37 -6.74 -3.95
N VAL A 288 11.59 -7.69 -3.42
CA VAL A 288 10.63 -7.46 -2.35
C VAL A 288 11.30 -7.71 -1.00
N PHE A 289 11.26 -6.73 -0.11
CA PHE A 289 11.75 -6.87 1.26
C PHE A 289 10.59 -7.29 2.18
N PRO A 290 10.74 -8.36 3.00
CA PRO A 290 9.62 -8.94 3.74
C PRO A 290 9.19 -8.15 4.96
N GLU A 291 9.93 -7.13 5.36
CA GLU A 291 9.65 -6.29 6.51
C GLU A 291 8.48 -5.34 6.21
N PRO A 292 7.40 -5.36 7.00
CA PRO A 292 6.30 -4.41 6.86
C PRO A 292 6.76 -2.97 7.05
N GLN A 293 6.25 -2.08 6.22
CA GLN A 293 6.56 -0.67 6.23
C GLN A 293 5.42 0.14 6.87
N VAL A 294 5.78 1.27 7.45
CA VAL A 294 4.85 2.26 7.99
C VAL A 294 4.61 3.40 7.01
N GLN A 295 3.61 4.23 7.28
CA GLN A 295 3.23 5.34 6.40
C GLN A 295 4.39 6.30 6.15
N ALA A 296 5.22 6.61 7.17
CA ALA A 296 6.37 7.48 7.04
C ALA A 296 7.43 6.99 6.04
N ASP A 297 7.61 5.66 5.92
CA ASP A 297 8.52 5.08 4.93
C ASP A 297 8.02 5.32 3.50
N TYR A 298 6.71 5.21 3.31
CA TYR A 298 6.09 5.52 2.01
C TYR A 298 6.12 7.02 1.70
N GLU A 299 5.97 7.88 2.68
CA GLU A 299 6.11 9.34 2.51
C GLU A 299 7.50 9.72 2.04
N LEU A 300 8.56 9.13 2.63
CA LEU A 300 9.94 9.32 2.19
C LEU A 300 10.17 8.80 0.77
N ALA A 301 9.69 7.58 0.46
CA ALA A 301 9.81 6.98 -0.86
C ALA A 301 9.01 7.77 -1.92
N ASN A 302 7.81 8.24 -1.55
CA ASN A 302 6.97 9.10 -2.36
C ASN A 302 7.62 10.46 -2.62
N TRP A 303 8.18 11.10 -1.58
CA TRP A 303 8.90 12.36 -1.74
C TRP A 303 10.06 12.20 -2.74
N TYR A 304 10.88 11.15 -2.59
CA TYR A 304 11.94 10.87 -3.55
C TYR A 304 11.39 10.69 -4.97
N SER A 305 10.39 9.86 -5.13
CA SER A 305 9.82 9.51 -6.45
C SER A 305 9.14 10.70 -7.13
N SER A 306 8.48 11.58 -6.35
CA SER A 306 7.71 12.71 -6.88
C SER A 306 8.51 14.00 -7.03
N THR A 307 9.60 14.21 -6.26
CA THR A 307 10.25 15.52 -6.17
C THR A 307 11.75 15.49 -6.42
N HIS A 308 12.46 14.38 -6.13
CA HIS A 308 13.91 14.32 -6.25
C HIS A 308 14.35 14.51 -7.71
N PRO A 309 15.39 15.34 -8.00
CA PRO A 309 15.86 15.62 -9.36
C PRO A 309 16.19 14.35 -10.17
N ASP A 310 16.76 13.33 -9.54
CA ASP A 310 17.14 12.07 -10.20
C ASP A 310 15.98 11.09 -10.36
N SER A 311 14.76 11.46 -9.94
CA SER A 311 13.60 10.60 -10.16
C SER A 311 13.27 10.53 -11.65
N HIS A 312 13.26 9.31 -12.21
CA HIS A 312 12.92 9.09 -13.61
C HIS A 312 11.51 9.55 -13.98
N PHE A 313 10.59 9.66 -13.01
CA PHE A 313 9.24 10.19 -13.23
C PHE A 313 9.21 11.68 -13.57
N ARG A 314 10.30 12.42 -13.30
CA ARG A 314 10.42 13.84 -13.65
C ARG A 314 10.94 14.09 -15.08
N HIS A 315 11.40 13.04 -15.75
CA HIS A 315 12.14 13.20 -17.02
C HIS A 315 11.40 12.67 -18.24
N GLY A 316 10.26 11.99 -18.07
CA GLY A 316 9.53 11.48 -19.22
C GLY A 316 8.11 11.07 -18.90
N LEU A 317 7.24 11.21 -19.90
CA LEU A 317 5.87 10.73 -19.83
C LEU A 317 5.87 9.20 -19.75
N MET A 318 5.25 8.66 -18.70
CA MET A 318 5.05 7.22 -18.53
C MET A 318 3.61 6.96 -18.15
N VAL A 319 2.94 6.16 -18.98
CA VAL A 319 1.58 5.70 -18.74
C VAL A 319 1.50 4.22 -19.09
N ALA A 320 0.84 3.41 -18.29
CA ALA A 320 0.62 2.01 -18.56
C ALA A 320 -0.76 1.55 -18.10
N ARG A 321 -1.32 0.56 -18.80
CA ARG A 321 -2.60 -0.05 -18.48
C ARG A 321 -2.61 -1.49 -18.98
N THR A 322 -3.37 -2.35 -18.31
CA THR A 322 -3.69 -3.69 -18.83
C THR A 322 -5.14 -3.73 -19.35
N ALA A 323 -5.39 -4.68 -20.21
CA ALA A 323 -6.72 -5.10 -20.63
C ALA A 323 -6.66 -6.59 -20.97
N PRO A 324 -7.79 -7.31 -21.11
CA PRO A 324 -7.75 -8.74 -21.43
C PRO A 324 -6.92 -9.08 -22.66
N GLU A 325 -6.95 -8.23 -23.68
CA GLU A 325 -6.30 -8.43 -24.96
C GLU A 325 -4.84 -8.01 -25.04
N ALA A 326 -4.39 -7.08 -24.15
CA ALA A 326 -3.02 -6.56 -24.21
C ALA A 326 -2.58 -5.78 -22.97
N ARG A 327 -1.27 -5.57 -22.88
CA ARG A 327 -0.64 -4.52 -22.06
C ARG A 327 -0.30 -3.33 -22.93
N TYR A 328 -0.65 -2.15 -22.49
CA TYR A 328 -0.36 -0.89 -23.13
C TYR A 328 0.65 -0.11 -22.30
N ALA A 329 1.74 0.34 -22.91
CA ALA A 329 2.75 1.18 -22.26
C ALA A 329 3.15 2.32 -23.17
N LEU A 330 2.99 3.53 -22.70
CA LEU A 330 3.46 4.74 -23.37
C LEU A 330 4.64 5.31 -22.59
N ARG A 331 5.78 5.45 -23.29
CA ARG A 331 6.94 6.17 -22.77
C ARG A 331 7.31 7.27 -23.75
N ASN A 332 7.11 8.53 -23.34
CA ASN A 332 7.18 9.69 -24.21
C ASN A 332 6.28 9.49 -25.46
N ASN A 333 6.88 9.41 -26.65
CA ASN A 333 6.16 9.22 -27.92
C ASN A 333 6.12 7.76 -28.40
N ARG A 334 6.61 6.80 -27.58
CA ARG A 334 6.62 5.39 -27.96
C ARG A 334 5.50 4.64 -27.26
N LEU A 335 4.50 4.24 -28.01
CA LEU A 335 3.46 3.30 -27.58
C LEU A 335 3.92 1.87 -27.86
N THR A 336 3.90 1.03 -26.85
CA THR A 336 4.13 -0.41 -26.94
C THR A 336 2.85 -1.13 -26.57
N VAL A 337 2.38 -2.02 -27.44
CA VAL A 337 1.24 -2.91 -27.21
C VAL A 337 1.76 -4.34 -27.20
N ARG A 338 1.62 -5.05 -26.08
CA ARG A 338 2.07 -6.43 -25.93
C ARG A 338 0.88 -7.33 -25.66
N ARG A 339 0.66 -8.34 -26.50
CA ARG A 339 -0.42 -9.33 -26.38
C ARG A 339 0.01 -10.53 -25.51
N PRO A 340 -0.93 -11.31 -24.97
CA PRO A 340 -0.62 -12.50 -24.16
C PRO A 340 0.20 -13.57 -24.89
N ASP A 341 0.05 -13.70 -26.21
CA ASP A 341 0.84 -14.60 -27.07
C ASP A 341 2.29 -14.15 -27.30
N GLY A 342 2.67 -12.97 -26.76
CA GLY A 342 4.00 -12.38 -26.89
C GLY A 342 4.16 -11.44 -28.07
N GLU A 343 3.17 -11.35 -28.98
CA GLU A 343 3.20 -10.36 -30.05
C GLU A 343 3.36 -8.95 -29.48
N THR A 344 4.30 -8.20 -30.02
CA THR A 344 4.61 -6.84 -29.55
C THR A 344 4.65 -5.87 -30.71
N GLU A 345 3.73 -4.92 -30.69
CA GLU A 345 3.67 -3.79 -31.62
C GLU A 345 4.28 -2.55 -30.96
N ARG A 346 5.05 -1.76 -31.74
CA ARG A 346 5.60 -0.47 -31.30
C ARG A 346 5.28 0.59 -32.32
N ARG A 347 4.77 1.73 -31.83
CA ARG A 347 4.43 2.89 -32.66
C ARG A 347 5.05 4.15 -32.07
N ARG A 348 5.52 5.06 -32.93
CA ARG A 348 5.84 6.43 -32.54
C ARG A 348 4.63 7.32 -32.82
N LEU A 349 4.30 8.14 -31.84
CA LEU A 349 3.12 8.99 -31.85
C LEU A 349 3.57 10.46 -31.94
N ASP A 350 2.82 11.27 -32.66
CA ASP A 350 2.92 12.71 -32.56
C ASP A 350 2.12 13.25 -31.36
N ALA A 351 2.04 14.56 -31.18
CA ALA A 351 1.40 15.16 -30.02
C ALA A 351 -0.12 14.90 -29.99
N ASP A 352 -0.78 14.92 -31.13
CA ASP A 352 -2.23 14.69 -31.24
C ASP A 352 -2.55 13.21 -31.03
N ASP A 353 -1.72 12.31 -31.56
CA ASP A 353 -1.81 10.87 -31.33
C ASP A 353 -1.56 10.51 -29.85
N ILE A 354 -0.61 11.17 -29.18
CA ILE A 354 -0.40 10.97 -27.73
C ILE A 354 -1.65 11.39 -26.96
N GLU A 355 -2.22 12.56 -27.26
CA GLU A 355 -3.42 13.04 -26.60
C GLU A 355 -4.61 12.11 -26.80
N ALA A 356 -4.84 11.65 -28.03
CA ALA A 356 -5.87 10.67 -28.35
C ALA A 356 -5.64 9.34 -27.61
N THR A 357 -4.40 8.83 -27.60
CA THR A 357 -4.03 7.61 -26.87
C THR A 357 -4.26 7.72 -25.37
N LEU A 358 -3.94 8.86 -24.76
CA LEU A 358 -4.19 9.11 -23.33
C LEU A 358 -5.69 9.04 -23.01
N ARG A 359 -6.54 9.59 -23.89
CA ARG A 359 -8.01 9.58 -23.72
C ARG A 359 -8.61 8.20 -24.00
N GLU A 360 -8.29 7.61 -25.13
CA GLU A 360 -9.01 6.44 -25.66
C GLU A 360 -8.44 5.13 -25.12
N THR A 361 -7.11 4.97 -25.16
CA THR A 361 -6.45 3.73 -24.72
C THR A 361 -6.29 3.68 -23.21
N PHE A 362 -5.86 4.80 -22.61
CA PHE A 362 -5.63 4.85 -21.15
C PHE A 362 -6.83 5.35 -20.34
N GLY A 363 -7.86 5.90 -20.98
CA GLY A 363 -9.07 6.38 -20.32
C GLY A 363 -8.83 7.56 -19.39
N LEU A 364 -7.80 8.38 -19.64
CA LEU A 364 -7.44 9.52 -18.81
C LEU A 364 -8.21 10.77 -19.22
N PRO A 365 -8.70 11.57 -18.25
CA PRO A 365 -9.36 12.86 -18.51
C PRO A 365 -8.30 13.92 -18.82
N VAL A 366 -7.80 13.94 -20.05
CA VAL A 366 -6.71 14.85 -20.46
C VAL A 366 -7.13 16.31 -20.26
N GLU A 367 -6.35 17.04 -19.45
CA GLU A 367 -6.55 18.44 -19.15
C GLU A 367 -5.80 19.33 -20.16
N PRO A 368 -6.30 20.54 -20.48
CA PRO A 368 -5.59 21.48 -21.36
C PRO A 368 -4.19 21.80 -20.87
N ALA A 369 -3.97 21.82 -19.56
CA ALA A 369 -2.65 22.05 -18.94
C ALA A 369 -1.61 20.97 -19.27
N TRP A 370 -2.00 19.82 -19.81
CA TRP A 370 -1.08 18.74 -20.21
C TRP A 370 -0.48 18.96 -21.60
N ARG A 371 -1.08 19.82 -22.41
CA ARG A 371 -0.64 20.01 -23.81
C ARG A 371 0.86 20.32 -23.95
N PRO A 372 1.47 21.26 -23.20
CA PRO A 372 2.91 21.51 -23.29
C PRO A 372 3.78 20.30 -22.90
N LEU A 373 3.30 19.46 -21.97
CA LEU A 373 3.96 18.22 -21.60
C LEU A 373 3.89 17.19 -22.75
N ILE A 374 2.73 17.06 -23.38
CA ILE A 374 2.48 16.14 -24.50
C ILE A 374 3.38 16.52 -25.69
N GLU A 375 3.48 17.82 -26.03
CA GLU A 375 4.34 18.31 -27.11
C GLU A 375 5.83 18.05 -26.82
N ARG A 376 6.29 18.22 -25.57
CA ARG A 376 7.65 17.82 -25.19
C ARG A 376 7.86 16.31 -25.32
N ALA A 377 6.88 15.51 -24.88
CA ALA A 377 6.96 14.05 -25.00
C ALA A 377 7.02 13.62 -26.47
N ALA A 378 6.27 14.25 -27.38
CA ALA A 378 6.26 13.94 -28.82
C ALA A 378 7.63 14.18 -29.49
N THR A 379 8.38 15.18 -29.01
CA THR A 379 9.71 15.50 -29.53
C THR A 379 10.86 14.82 -28.82
N ALA A 380 10.59 14.15 -27.68
CA ALA A 380 11.62 13.45 -26.93
C ALA A 380 12.18 12.29 -27.78
N GLY A 381 13.45 12.41 -28.20
CA GLY A 381 14.20 11.34 -28.87
C GLY A 381 14.28 10.14 -27.93
N GLY A 382 13.64 9.03 -28.28
CA GLY A 382 13.82 7.80 -27.54
C GLY A 382 15.17 7.18 -27.93
N GLU A 383 16.05 6.98 -26.96
CA GLU A 383 17.07 5.93 -27.07
C GLU A 383 16.33 4.59 -27.14
N ASP A 384 16.75 3.74 -28.09
CA ASP A 384 16.18 2.40 -28.37
C ASP A 384 16.37 1.41 -27.22
#